data_351ebdebee3da2dfb27c45a80596853a
#
_entry.id   351ebdebee3da2dfb27c45a80596853a
#
_cell.length_a   1.000
_cell.length_b   1.000
_cell.length_c   1.000
_cell.angle_alpha   90.00
_cell.angle_beta   90.00
_cell.angle_gamma   90.00
#
_symmetry.space_group_name_H-M   'P 1'
#
loop_
_entity.id
_entity.type
_entity.pdbx_description
1 polymer ?
#
loop_
_entity_poly.entity_id
_entity_poly.type
_entity_poly.pdbx_seq_one_letter_code
_entity_poly.pdbx_strand_id
1 'polypeptide(L)'
;YGLSHFGYTFKTKPDSTSQGKIMINILLSFFLFAIALIIGYAGSQGGPNIFSYPGLMLIASVGFFIHWLIFIPSYLLKTEKYYDITGTIAYMAMAGIAVFSSHELHLRSQIVALLITVWALRLGLFLLVRVFQVGEDKRFHEVKTSFSRFLVWFSMSALWVFLTTANALTLILNNTSLIGDGYFFIGLIIWLIGFATEVTADEQKRRFRNNAENNGQFINNG
;
A
#
# COMPACT_ATOMS: atom_id res chain seq x y z
N TYR A 1 -38.08 37.28 35.59
CA TYR A 1 -36.82 36.75 36.16
C TYR A 1 -36.59 35.38 35.59
N GLY A 2 -35.78 35.31 34.54
CA GLY A 2 -35.36 34.06 33.91
C GLY A 2 -33.90 33.78 34.24
N LEU A 3 -33.66 32.67 34.93
CA LEU A 3 -32.32 32.17 35.20
C LEU A 3 -31.92 31.23 34.06
N SER A 4 -30.94 31.64 33.24
CA SER A 4 -30.30 30.85 32.24
C SER A 4 -29.42 29.76 32.88
N HIS A 5 -29.76 28.50 32.72
CA HIS A 5 -28.89 27.35 33.04
C HIS A 5 -27.73 27.27 32.06
N PHE A 6 -26.55 27.64 32.51
CA PHE A 6 -25.29 27.28 31.86
C PHE A 6 -25.02 25.77 32.08
N GLY A 7 -25.35 24.95 31.08
CA GLY A 7 -25.03 23.53 31.06
C GLY A 7 -23.58 23.33 30.76
N TYR A 8 -22.73 23.14 31.76
CA TYR A 8 -21.39 22.58 31.58
C TYR A 8 -21.50 21.10 31.16
N THR A 9 -21.31 20.80 29.88
CA THR A 9 -21.12 19.42 29.44
C THR A 9 -19.77 18.93 29.95
N PHE A 10 -19.79 18.16 31.03
CA PHE A 10 -18.64 17.38 31.47
C PHE A 10 -18.23 16.43 30.30
N LYS A 11 -17.07 16.65 29.69
CA LYS A 11 -16.42 15.66 28.86
C LYS A 11 -16.18 14.43 29.75
N THR A 12 -17.00 13.41 29.62
CA THR A 12 -16.79 12.11 30.28
C THR A 12 -15.40 11.60 29.92
N LYS A 13 -14.62 11.22 30.94
CA LYS A 13 -13.33 10.53 30.77
C LYS A 13 -13.54 9.36 29.78
N PRO A 14 -12.68 9.19 28.78
CA PRO A 14 -12.81 8.05 27.87
C PRO A 14 -12.77 6.75 28.68
N ASP A 15 -13.72 5.87 28.39
CA ASP A 15 -13.87 4.58 29.03
C ASP A 15 -12.56 3.78 28.93
N SER A 16 -12.13 3.13 30.00
CA SER A 16 -10.87 2.35 30.07
C SER A 16 -10.80 1.28 28.96
N THR A 17 -11.92 0.73 28.55
CA THR A 17 -12.04 -0.20 27.40
C THR A 17 -11.74 0.46 26.06
N SER A 18 -12.07 1.73 25.89
CA SER A 18 -11.77 2.51 24.69
C SER A 18 -10.26 2.82 24.59
N GLN A 19 -9.64 3.20 25.69
CA GLN A 19 -8.19 3.45 25.74
C GLN A 19 -7.39 2.18 25.47
N GLY A 20 -7.79 1.03 25.99
CA GLY A 20 -7.17 -0.25 25.73
C GLY A 20 -7.19 -0.61 24.22
N LYS A 21 -8.32 -0.39 23.54
CA LYS A 21 -8.42 -0.62 22.07
C LYS A 21 -7.52 0.31 21.27
N ILE A 22 -7.40 1.57 21.64
CA ILE A 22 -6.51 2.53 20.98
C ILE A 22 -5.06 2.07 21.10
N MET A 23 -4.63 1.69 22.31
CA MET A 23 -3.26 1.21 22.55
C MET A 23 -2.95 -0.07 21.75
N ILE A 24 -3.86 -1.04 21.73
CA ILE A 24 -3.70 -2.29 20.96
C ILE A 24 -3.52 -1.97 19.47
N ASN A 25 -4.31 -1.09 18.89
CA ASN A 25 -4.21 -0.72 17.48
C ASN A 25 -2.86 -0.03 17.16
N ILE A 26 -2.38 0.84 18.04
CA ILE A 26 -1.07 1.49 17.88
C ILE A 26 0.04 0.44 17.95
N LEU A 27 0.01 -0.44 18.95
CA LEU A 27 0.98 -1.54 19.06
C LEU A 27 0.94 -2.47 17.84
N LEU A 28 -0.24 -2.76 17.31
CA LEU A 28 -0.40 -3.55 16.09
C LEU A 28 0.26 -2.85 14.89
N SER A 29 0.12 -1.53 14.75
CA SER A 29 0.75 -0.78 13.66
C SER A 29 2.29 -0.87 13.72
N PHE A 30 2.87 -0.74 14.91
CA PHE A 30 4.32 -0.93 15.11
C PHE A 30 4.76 -2.38 14.95
N PHE A 31 3.93 -3.34 15.31
CA PHE A 31 4.19 -4.76 15.09
C PHE A 31 4.25 -5.11 13.60
N LEU A 32 3.32 -4.57 12.79
CA LEU A 32 3.36 -4.71 11.33
C LEU A 32 4.64 -4.11 10.73
N PHE A 33 5.07 -2.96 11.23
CA PHE A 33 6.35 -2.36 10.84
C PHE A 33 7.54 -3.23 11.22
N ALA A 34 7.55 -3.78 12.44
CA ALA A 34 8.61 -4.69 12.90
C ALA A 34 8.70 -5.95 12.00
N ILE A 35 7.57 -6.52 11.59
CA ILE A 35 7.55 -7.63 10.62
C ILE A 35 8.23 -7.21 9.30
N ALA A 36 7.91 -6.04 8.77
CA ALA A 36 8.53 -5.55 7.54
C ALA A 36 10.04 -5.36 7.70
N LEU A 37 10.50 -4.84 8.87
CA LEU A 37 11.94 -4.70 9.16
C LEU A 37 12.65 -6.04 9.25
N ILE A 38 12.06 -7.03 9.91
CA ILE A 38 12.62 -8.38 10.04
C ILE A 38 12.76 -9.04 8.67
N ILE A 39 11.71 -8.99 7.86
CA ILE A 39 11.73 -9.53 6.49
C ILE A 39 12.72 -8.75 5.62
N GLY A 40 12.72 -7.41 5.72
CA GLY A 40 13.65 -6.55 5.02
C GLY A 40 15.10 -6.82 5.39
N TYR A 41 15.40 -7.03 6.67
CA TYR A 41 16.72 -7.41 7.15
C TYR A 41 17.14 -8.79 6.63
N ALA A 42 16.25 -9.78 6.75
CA ALA A 42 16.52 -11.13 6.25
C ALA A 42 16.77 -11.16 4.74
N GLY A 43 15.97 -10.44 3.97
CA GLY A 43 16.12 -10.33 2.51
C GLY A 43 17.30 -9.47 2.06
N SER A 44 17.94 -8.73 2.97
CA SER A 44 19.16 -7.96 2.68
C SER A 44 20.45 -8.77 2.90
N GLN A 45 20.36 -9.99 3.40
CA GLN A 45 21.55 -10.79 3.69
C GLN A 45 22.31 -11.12 2.38
N GLY A 46 23.60 -10.75 2.33
CA GLY A 46 24.41 -10.89 1.13
C GLY A 46 24.15 -9.86 0.01
N GLY A 47 23.21 -8.93 0.22
CA GLY A 47 22.91 -7.83 -0.69
C GLY A 47 23.60 -6.52 -0.31
N PRO A 48 23.45 -5.46 -1.14
CA PRO A 48 24.08 -4.17 -0.90
C PRO A 48 23.45 -3.42 0.27
N ASN A 49 24.29 -2.63 0.95
CA ASN A 49 23.83 -1.62 1.89
C ASN A 49 23.54 -0.30 1.17
N ILE A 50 22.51 0.41 1.63
CA ILE A 50 22.16 1.78 1.20
C ILE A 50 22.38 2.68 2.41
N PHE A 51 23.25 3.68 2.31
CA PHE A 51 23.64 4.56 3.42
C PHE A 51 24.03 3.79 4.70
N SER A 52 24.82 2.70 4.54
CA SER A 52 25.25 1.80 5.63
C SER A 52 24.14 0.96 6.30
N TYR A 53 22.90 1.01 5.81
CA TYR A 53 21.80 0.16 6.28
C TYR A 53 21.51 -0.98 5.30
N PRO A 54 21.01 -2.14 5.77
CA PRO A 54 20.57 -3.21 4.90
C PRO A 54 19.54 -2.72 3.87
N GLY A 55 19.83 -2.88 2.55
CA GLY A 55 19.13 -2.17 1.50
C GLY A 55 17.62 -2.41 1.48
N LEU A 56 17.19 -3.68 1.54
CA LEU A 56 15.76 -4.01 1.51
C LEU A 56 15.03 -3.54 2.78
N MET A 57 15.71 -3.57 3.94
CA MET A 57 15.16 -3.06 5.20
C MET A 57 14.93 -1.54 5.14
N LEU A 58 15.88 -0.80 4.55
CA LEU A 58 15.72 0.64 4.34
C LEU A 58 14.53 0.92 3.41
N ILE A 59 14.40 0.19 2.31
CA ILE A 59 13.29 0.34 1.36
C ILE A 59 11.95 0.05 2.03
N ALA A 60 11.86 -1.00 2.86
CA ALA A 60 10.67 -1.29 3.67
C ALA A 60 10.30 -0.12 4.58
N SER A 61 11.30 0.48 5.25
CA SER A 61 11.13 1.65 6.13
C SER A 61 10.56 2.85 5.37
N VAL A 62 11.07 3.11 4.16
CA VAL A 62 10.57 4.19 3.30
C VAL A 62 9.11 3.93 2.90
N GLY A 63 8.74 2.70 2.55
CA GLY A 63 7.36 2.34 2.24
C GLY A 63 6.40 2.65 3.40
N PHE A 64 6.77 2.28 4.64
CA PHE A 64 5.99 2.63 5.84
C PHE A 64 5.96 4.13 6.10
N PHE A 65 7.10 4.81 5.97
CA PHE A 65 7.17 6.26 6.17
C PHE A 65 6.23 7.01 5.23
N ILE A 66 6.16 6.64 3.94
CA ILE A 66 5.23 7.23 2.97
C ILE A 66 3.78 7.02 3.42
N HIS A 67 3.41 5.81 3.84
CA HIS A 67 2.06 5.52 4.30
C HIS A 67 1.70 6.32 5.56
N TRP A 68 2.57 6.41 6.54
CA TRP A 68 2.31 7.16 7.76
C TRP A 68 2.31 8.68 7.53
N LEU A 69 3.12 9.16 6.59
CA LEU A 69 3.12 10.58 6.22
C LEU A 69 1.78 10.98 5.57
N ILE A 70 1.27 10.17 4.63
CA ILE A 70 0.00 10.45 3.94
C ILE A 70 -1.21 10.12 4.83
N PHE A 71 -1.08 9.21 5.78
CA PHE A 71 -2.09 8.97 6.80
C PHE A 71 -2.45 10.25 7.58
N ILE A 72 -1.48 11.12 7.88
CA ILE A 72 -1.72 12.33 8.66
C ILE A 72 -2.76 13.24 8.00
N PRO A 73 -2.59 13.74 6.77
CA PRO A 73 -3.60 14.54 6.10
C PRO A 73 -4.89 13.74 5.84
N SER A 74 -4.83 12.44 5.56
CA SER A 74 -6.01 11.59 5.37
C SER A 74 -6.89 11.57 6.63
N TYR A 75 -6.28 11.42 7.80
CA TYR A 75 -7.00 11.43 9.07
C TYR A 75 -7.55 12.82 9.43
N LEU A 76 -6.75 13.88 9.23
CA LEU A 76 -7.18 15.26 9.53
C LEU A 76 -8.37 15.69 8.67
N LEU A 77 -8.36 15.33 7.41
CA LEU A 77 -9.42 15.61 6.44
C LEU A 77 -10.56 14.57 6.46
N LYS A 78 -10.43 13.51 7.28
CA LYS A 78 -11.39 12.39 7.38
C LYS A 78 -11.74 11.80 6.00
N THR A 79 -10.72 11.60 5.18
CA THR A 79 -10.88 11.10 3.80
C THR A 79 -10.03 9.86 3.54
N GLU A 80 -10.60 8.91 2.82
CA GLU A 80 -9.92 7.71 2.32
C GLU A 80 -9.32 7.90 0.92
N LYS A 81 -9.58 9.03 0.27
CA LYS A 81 -9.20 9.26 -1.13
C LYS A 81 -7.71 9.09 -1.42
N TYR A 82 -6.87 9.33 -0.41
CA TYR A 82 -5.41 9.19 -0.54
C TYR A 82 -4.92 7.76 -0.25
N TYR A 83 -5.77 6.86 0.27
CA TYR A 83 -5.36 5.52 0.69
C TYR A 83 -4.79 4.68 -0.47
N ASP A 84 -5.55 4.56 -1.56
CA ASP A 84 -5.15 3.76 -2.71
C ASP A 84 -3.95 4.35 -3.45
N ILE A 85 -3.92 5.70 -3.64
CA ILE A 85 -2.80 6.37 -4.32
C ILE A 85 -1.50 6.29 -3.52
N THR A 86 -1.59 6.20 -2.19
CA THR A 86 -0.42 6.02 -1.32
C THR A 86 0.34 4.74 -1.66
N GLY A 87 -0.38 3.64 -1.90
CA GLY A 87 0.23 2.38 -2.35
C GLY A 87 1.02 2.55 -3.65
N THR A 88 0.44 3.24 -4.63
CA THR A 88 1.12 3.51 -5.91
C THR A 88 2.39 4.33 -5.72
N ILE A 89 2.33 5.41 -4.93
CA ILE A 89 3.50 6.24 -4.63
C ILE A 89 4.58 5.40 -3.94
N ALA A 90 4.19 4.55 -2.98
CA ALA A 90 5.14 3.69 -2.26
C ALA A 90 5.78 2.64 -3.19
N TYR A 91 5.02 1.98 -4.08
CA TYR A 91 5.58 1.08 -5.09
C TYR A 91 6.63 1.77 -5.95
N MET A 92 6.31 2.95 -6.47
CA MET A 92 7.21 3.72 -7.32
C MET A 92 8.46 4.19 -6.57
N ALA A 93 8.31 4.68 -5.33
CA ALA A 93 9.43 5.13 -4.52
C ALA A 93 10.37 3.97 -4.16
N MET A 94 9.82 2.83 -3.73
CA MET A 94 10.62 1.65 -3.37
C MET A 94 11.36 1.07 -4.59
N ALA A 95 10.70 0.95 -5.74
CA ALA A 95 11.33 0.49 -6.97
C ALA A 95 12.40 1.50 -7.44
N GLY A 96 12.12 2.80 -7.38
CA GLY A 96 13.07 3.86 -7.70
C GLY A 96 14.32 3.78 -6.84
N ILE A 97 14.17 3.66 -5.50
CA ILE A 97 15.33 3.53 -4.60
C ILE A 97 16.15 2.30 -4.94
N ALA A 98 15.53 1.14 -5.20
CA ALA A 98 16.25 -0.08 -5.57
C ALA A 98 17.06 0.12 -6.87
N VAL A 99 16.46 0.77 -7.87
CA VAL A 99 17.10 1.09 -9.15
C VAL A 99 18.28 2.06 -8.97
N PHE A 100 18.05 3.19 -8.28
CA PHE A 100 19.09 4.21 -8.10
C PHE A 100 20.23 3.78 -7.16
N SER A 101 19.99 2.77 -6.32
CA SER A 101 21.03 2.22 -5.44
C SER A 101 21.95 1.22 -6.15
N SER A 102 21.60 0.79 -7.36
CA SER A 102 22.39 -0.13 -8.17
C SER A 102 23.26 0.67 -9.13
N HIS A 103 24.61 0.50 -9.06
CA HIS A 103 25.57 1.25 -9.89
C HIS A 103 25.44 0.94 -11.39
N GLU A 104 25.16 -0.31 -11.74
CA GLU A 104 24.92 -0.78 -13.11
C GLU A 104 23.73 -1.74 -13.10
N LEU A 105 22.66 -1.38 -13.83
CA LEU A 105 21.49 -2.24 -13.91
C LEU A 105 21.63 -3.24 -15.05
N HIS A 106 21.71 -4.52 -14.71
CA HIS A 106 21.60 -5.59 -15.68
C HIS A 106 20.18 -5.69 -16.27
N LEU A 107 20.07 -6.19 -17.49
CA LEU A 107 18.80 -6.23 -18.23
C LEU A 107 17.67 -6.91 -17.46
N ARG A 108 17.95 -7.96 -16.68
CA ARG A 108 16.98 -8.63 -15.84
C ARG A 108 16.35 -7.68 -14.80
N SER A 109 17.17 -6.92 -14.09
CA SER A 109 16.75 -5.93 -13.12
C SER A 109 15.97 -4.78 -13.76
N GLN A 110 16.40 -4.35 -14.96
CA GLN A 110 15.67 -3.33 -15.73
C GLN A 110 14.26 -3.81 -16.11
N ILE A 111 14.14 -5.05 -16.61
CA ILE A 111 12.83 -5.64 -16.97
C ILE A 111 11.93 -5.72 -15.73
N VAL A 112 12.42 -6.23 -14.60
CA VAL A 112 11.62 -6.37 -13.38
C VAL A 112 11.20 -5.00 -12.86
N ALA A 113 12.07 -4.01 -12.85
CA ALA A 113 11.73 -2.64 -12.47
C ALA A 113 10.66 -2.03 -13.40
N LEU A 114 10.76 -2.26 -14.70
CA LEU A 114 9.77 -1.83 -15.68
C LEU A 114 8.40 -2.50 -15.43
N LEU A 115 8.38 -3.81 -15.16
CA LEU A 115 7.14 -4.54 -14.87
C LEU A 115 6.43 -4.00 -13.62
N ILE A 116 7.17 -3.74 -12.54
CA ILE A 116 6.62 -3.10 -11.33
C ILE A 116 6.05 -1.73 -11.67
N THR A 117 6.80 -0.92 -12.43
CA THR A 117 6.42 0.44 -12.80
C THR A 117 5.13 0.46 -13.63
N VAL A 118 5.06 -0.37 -14.68
CA VAL A 118 3.88 -0.48 -15.55
C VAL A 118 2.65 -0.92 -14.75
N TRP A 119 2.81 -1.95 -13.91
CA TRP A 119 1.72 -2.44 -13.08
C TRP A 119 1.26 -1.40 -12.05
N ALA A 120 2.17 -0.78 -11.33
CA ALA A 120 1.85 0.20 -10.29
C ALA A 120 1.18 1.45 -10.88
N LEU A 121 1.67 1.98 -12.01
CA LEU A 121 1.06 3.12 -12.68
C LEU A 121 -0.34 2.79 -13.19
N ARG A 122 -0.50 1.64 -13.85
CA ARG A 122 -1.81 1.20 -14.35
C ARG A 122 -2.81 1.04 -13.21
N LEU A 123 -2.44 0.33 -12.13
CA LEU A 123 -3.29 0.13 -10.96
C LEU A 123 -3.63 1.47 -10.30
N GLY A 124 -2.63 2.33 -10.11
CA GLY A 124 -2.81 3.64 -9.52
C GLY A 124 -3.76 4.54 -10.31
N LEU A 125 -3.60 4.59 -11.63
CA LEU A 125 -4.50 5.36 -12.51
C LEU A 125 -5.93 4.81 -12.45
N PHE A 126 -6.10 3.49 -12.48
CA PHE A 126 -7.41 2.86 -12.35
C PHE A 126 -8.09 3.21 -11.02
N LEU A 127 -7.36 3.10 -9.91
CA LEU A 127 -7.88 3.40 -8.58
C LEU A 127 -8.16 4.90 -8.40
N LEU A 128 -7.31 5.76 -8.96
CA LEU A 128 -7.53 7.21 -8.95
C LEU A 128 -8.83 7.58 -9.66
N VAL A 129 -9.03 7.08 -10.89
CA VAL A 129 -10.27 7.31 -11.65
C VAL A 129 -11.48 6.80 -10.86
N ARG A 130 -11.37 5.60 -10.26
CA ARG A 130 -12.44 5.04 -9.43
C ARG A 130 -12.83 5.94 -8.27
N VAL A 131 -11.86 6.49 -7.53
CA VAL A 131 -12.12 7.38 -6.39
C VAL A 131 -12.88 8.64 -6.80
N PHE A 132 -12.57 9.21 -7.96
CA PHE A 132 -13.30 10.37 -8.47
C PHE A 132 -14.72 10.03 -8.96
N GLN A 133 -14.94 8.82 -9.46
CA GLN A 133 -16.24 8.38 -9.99
C GLN A 133 -17.21 7.90 -8.91
N VAL A 134 -16.72 7.13 -7.93
CA VAL A 134 -17.55 6.45 -6.92
C VAL A 134 -17.78 7.33 -5.69
N GLY A 135 -16.92 8.32 -5.45
CA GLY A 135 -17.00 9.22 -4.30
C GLY A 135 -16.47 8.57 -3.03
N GLU A 136 -17.34 8.12 -2.12
CA GLU A 136 -16.96 7.59 -0.80
C GLU A 136 -16.96 6.05 -0.81
N ASP A 137 -15.90 5.43 -0.26
CA ASP A 137 -15.85 3.99 -0.03
C ASP A 137 -16.43 3.64 1.34
N LYS A 138 -17.57 2.94 1.35
CA LYS A 138 -18.30 2.57 2.57
C LYS A 138 -17.46 1.82 3.60
N ARG A 139 -16.42 1.09 3.18
CA ARG A 139 -15.51 0.36 4.07
C ARG A 139 -14.76 1.28 5.03
N PHE A 140 -14.53 2.53 4.61
CA PHE A 140 -13.79 3.52 5.40
C PHE A 140 -14.67 4.40 6.28
N HIS A 141 -15.99 4.34 6.14
CA HIS A 141 -16.90 5.26 6.83
C HIS A 141 -16.65 5.35 8.35
N GLU A 142 -16.52 4.21 9.03
CA GLU A 142 -16.21 4.18 10.45
C GLU A 142 -14.71 4.24 10.76
N VAL A 143 -13.87 3.74 9.87
CA VAL A 143 -12.42 3.61 10.10
C VAL A 143 -11.74 4.96 10.10
N LYS A 144 -12.05 5.83 9.13
CA LYS A 144 -11.44 7.16 8.96
C LYS A 144 -11.75 8.14 10.09
N THR A 145 -12.75 7.85 10.92
CA THR A 145 -13.09 8.66 12.11
C THR A 145 -12.24 8.30 13.33
N SER A 146 -11.63 7.11 13.36
CA SER A 146 -10.80 6.62 14.45
C SER A 146 -9.32 6.64 14.07
N PHE A 147 -8.53 7.49 14.76
CA PHE A 147 -7.08 7.60 14.54
C PHE A 147 -6.39 6.24 14.53
N SER A 148 -6.57 5.45 15.58
CA SER A 148 -5.84 4.19 15.75
C SER A 148 -6.26 3.11 14.75
N ARG A 149 -7.56 2.99 14.44
CA ARG A 149 -8.03 2.03 13.42
C ARG A 149 -7.53 2.42 12.03
N PHE A 150 -7.57 3.70 11.69
CA PHE A 150 -7.12 4.17 10.38
C PHE A 150 -5.61 4.04 10.21
N LEU A 151 -4.83 4.26 11.29
CA LEU A 151 -3.39 3.99 11.30
C LEU A 151 -3.08 2.52 11.02
N VAL A 152 -3.82 1.58 11.63
CA VAL A 152 -3.67 0.14 11.33
C VAL A 152 -3.90 -0.14 9.85
N TRP A 153 -4.93 0.43 9.24
CA TRP A 153 -5.22 0.22 7.81
C TRP A 153 -4.07 0.71 6.92
N PHE A 154 -3.54 1.91 7.18
CA PHE A 154 -2.36 2.41 6.45
C PHE A 154 -1.13 1.53 6.68
N SER A 155 -0.92 1.02 7.91
CA SER A 155 0.19 0.12 8.23
C SER A 155 0.04 -1.25 7.56
N MET A 156 -1.18 -1.79 7.47
CA MET A 156 -1.47 -3.01 6.71
C MET A 156 -1.22 -2.81 5.22
N SER A 157 -1.63 -1.67 4.66
CA SER A 157 -1.33 -1.32 3.27
C SER A 157 0.17 -1.22 3.01
N ALA A 158 0.93 -0.58 3.92
CA ALA A 158 2.38 -0.49 3.82
C ALA A 158 3.05 -1.87 3.81
N LEU A 159 2.64 -2.76 4.72
CA LEU A 159 3.14 -4.13 4.76
C LEU A 159 2.79 -4.89 3.49
N TRP A 160 1.55 -4.78 3.00
CA TRP A 160 1.12 -5.42 1.77
C TRP A 160 1.94 -4.97 0.56
N VAL A 161 2.12 -3.66 0.39
CA VAL A 161 2.92 -3.05 -0.68
C VAL A 161 4.36 -3.57 -0.63
N PHE A 162 4.96 -3.64 0.55
CA PHE A 162 6.30 -4.18 0.72
C PHE A 162 6.36 -5.69 0.37
N LEU A 163 5.48 -6.51 0.95
CA LEU A 163 5.52 -7.96 0.75
C LEU A 163 5.31 -8.36 -0.71
N THR A 164 4.42 -7.69 -1.42
CA THR A 164 4.14 -7.99 -2.83
C THR A 164 5.31 -7.67 -3.75
N THR A 165 6.23 -6.79 -3.35
CA THR A 165 7.41 -6.40 -4.15
C THR A 165 8.75 -6.85 -3.57
N ALA A 166 8.80 -7.37 -2.36
CA ALA A 166 10.04 -7.68 -1.65
C ALA A 166 11.01 -8.55 -2.47
N ASN A 167 10.51 -9.62 -3.11
CA ASN A 167 11.33 -10.49 -3.96
C ASN A 167 11.90 -9.75 -5.18
N ALA A 168 11.08 -8.95 -5.83
CA ALA A 168 11.49 -8.17 -7.00
C ALA A 168 12.51 -7.08 -6.62
N LEU A 169 12.30 -6.40 -5.49
CA LEU A 169 13.23 -5.41 -4.95
C LEU A 169 14.58 -6.04 -4.57
N THR A 170 14.55 -7.22 -3.95
CA THR A 170 15.77 -8.00 -3.65
C THR A 170 16.52 -8.36 -4.93
N LEU A 171 15.82 -8.79 -5.97
CA LEU A 171 16.42 -9.09 -7.27
C LEU A 171 17.07 -7.85 -7.90
N ILE A 172 16.41 -6.70 -7.86
CA ILE A 172 16.95 -5.44 -8.39
C ILE A 172 18.19 -5.01 -7.60
N LEU A 173 18.15 -5.07 -6.27
CA LEU A 173 19.27 -4.71 -5.41
C LEU A 173 20.50 -5.61 -5.62
N ASN A 174 20.29 -6.93 -5.70
CA ASN A 174 21.38 -7.89 -5.92
C ASN A 174 21.89 -7.87 -7.37
N ASN A 175 21.09 -7.37 -8.28
CA ASN A 175 21.44 -7.05 -9.66
C ASN A 175 22.26 -8.14 -10.37
N THR A 176 21.77 -9.39 -10.29
CA THR A 176 22.47 -10.54 -10.88
C THR A 176 22.43 -10.51 -12.41
N SER A 177 23.55 -10.78 -13.05
CA SER A 177 23.72 -10.71 -14.52
C SER A 177 23.08 -11.87 -15.29
N LEU A 178 22.53 -12.88 -14.61
CA LEU A 178 21.94 -14.05 -15.25
C LEU A 178 20.66 -13.67 -16.01
N ILE A 179 20.80 -13.51 -17.31
CA ILE A 179 19.67 -13.37 -18.25
C ILE A 179 19.44 -14.76 -18.86
N GLY A 180 18.15 -15.16 -18.90
CA GLY A 180 17.76 -16.29 -19.74
C GLY A 180 17.82 -17.65 -19.05
N ASP A 181 17.77 -17.70 -17.71
CA ASP A 181 17.40 -18.94 -17.05
C ASP A 181 15.90 -19.23 -17.24
N GLY A 182 15.52 -20.51 -17.26
CA GLY A 182 14.12 -20.93 -17.46
C GLY A 182 13.17 -20.33 -16.44
N TYR A 183 13.63 -20.07 -15.22
CA TYR A 183 12.82 -19.46 -14.14
C TYR A 183 12.43 -18.02 -14.45
N PHE A 184 13.32 -17.24 -15.08
CA PHE A 184 12.99 -15.88 -15.48
C PHE A 184 11.87 -15.85 -16.53
N PHE A 185 11.94 -16.71 -17.55
CA PHE A 185 10.92 -16.77 -18.60
C PHE A 185 9.57 -17.28 -18.06
N ILE A 186 9.60 -18.30 -17.21
CA ILE A 186 8.38 -18.82 -16.55
C ILE A 186 7.76 -17.71 -15.69
N GLY A 187 8.56 -17.01 -14.88
CA GLY A 187 8.07 -15.88 -14.06
C GLY A 187 7.48 -14.76 -14.90
N LEU A 188 8.11 -14.40 -16.02
CA LEU A 188 7.60 -13.40 -16.95
C LEU A 188 6.24 -13.80 -17.55
N ILE A 189 6.10 -15.06 -17.97
CA ILE A 189 4.83 -15.58 -18.51
C ILE A 189 3.74 -15.52 -17.44
N ILE A 190 4.02 -15.99 -16.22
CA ILE A 190 3.07 -15.95 -15.11
C ILE A 190 2.66 -14.50 -14.82
N TRP A 191 3.63 -13.57 -14.79
CA TRP A 191 3.36 -12.16 -14.59
C TRP A 191 2.43 -11.58 -15.67
N LEU A 192 2.73 -11.88 -16.96
CA LEU A 192 1.91 -11.41 -18.09
C LEU A 192 0.47 -11.94 -18.03
N ILE A 193 0.30 -13.22 -17.69
CA ILE A 193 -1.03 -13.82 -17.50
C ILE A 193 -1.76 -13.12 -16.34
N GLY A 194 -1.11 -12.94 -15.18
CA GLY A 194 -1.67 -12.26 -14.02
C GLY A 194 -2.07 -10.82 -14.35
N PHE A 195 -1.19 -10.07 -15.02
CA PHE A 195 -1.47 -8.69 -15.43
C PHE A 195 -2.65 -8.60 -16.40
N ALA A 196 -2.70 -9.47 -17.41
CA ALA A 196 -3.81 -9.51 -18.37
C ALA A 196 -5.15 -9.86 -17.68
N THR A 197 -5.12 -10.82 -16.75
CA THR A 197 -6.30 -11.20 -15.95
C THR A 197 -6.80 -10.04 -15.10
N GLU A 198 -5.89 -9.34 -14.41
CA GLU A 198 -6.22 -8.18 -13.58
C GLU A 198 -6.83 -7.04 -14.43
N VAL A 199 -6.18 -6.70 -15.57
CA VAL A 199 -6.69 -5.67 -16.49
C VAL A 199 -8.08 -6.01 -16.98
N THR A 200 -8.30 -7.27 -17.39
CA THR A 200 -9.59 -7.74 -17.89
C THR A 200 -10.66 -7.66 -16.80
N ALA A 201 -10.37 -8.16 -15.60
CA ALA A 201 -11.30 -8.15 -14.48
C ALA A 201 -11.69 -6.73 -14.04
N ASP A 202 -10.73 -5.82 -14.01
CA ASP A 202 -10.99 -4.42 -13.66
C ASP A 202 -11.86 -3.72 -14.73
N GLU A 203 -11.61 -4.00 -16.02
CA GLU A 203 -12.40 -3.45 -17.11
C GLU A 203 -13.84 -4.02 -17.11
N GLN A 204 -14.01 -5.31 -16.84
CA GLN A 204 -15.32 -5.93 -16.66
C GLN A 204 -16.10 -5.28 -15.51
N LYS A 205 -15.46 -5.09 -14.34
CA LYS A 205 -16.06 -4.39 -13.20
C LYS A 205 -16.40 -2.94 -13.52
N ARG A 206 -15.57 -2.24 -14.29
CA ARG A 206 -15.83 -0.87 -14.71
C ARG A 206 -17.06 -0.80 -15.62
N ARG A 207 -17.13 -1.65 -16.63
CA ARG A 207 -18.29 -1.72 -17.56
C ARG A 207 -19.56 -2.09 -16.81
N PHE A 208 -19.52 -3.09 -15.94
CA PHE A 208 -20.66 -3.52 -15.15
C PHE A 208 -21.23 -2.37 -14.29
N ARG A 209 -20.38 -1.62 -13.61
CA ARG A 209 -20.79 -0.47 -12.78
C ARG A 209 -21.31 0.72 -13.56
N ASN A 210 -20.87 0.90 -14.80
CA ASN A 210 -21.32 2.01 -15.66
C ASN A 210 -22.73 1.78 -16.22
N ASN A 211 -23.28 0.57 -16.14
CA ASN A 211 -24.67 0.31 -16.51
C ASN A 211 -25.58 0.56 -15.31
N ALA A 212 -26.51 1.51 -15.45
CA ALA A 212 -27.44 1.90 -14.39
C ALA A 212 -28.35 0.75 -13.92
N GLU A 213 -28.64 -0.22 -14.78
CA GLU A 213 -29.45 -1.41 -14.46
C GLU A 213 -28.79 -2.32 -13.42
N ASN A 214 -27.45 -2.25 -13.32
CA ASN A 214 -26.66 -3.07 -12.38
C ASN A 214 -26.49 -2.40 -11.00
N ASN A 215 -27.17 -1.29 -10.75
CA ASN A 215 -27.00 -0.54 -9.51
C ASN A 215 -27.42 -1.40 -8.31
N GLY A 216 -26.49 -1.59 -7.35
CA GLY A 216 -26.70 -2.45 -6.16
C GLY A 216 -26.51 -3.95 -6.41
N GLN A 217 -26.13 -4.37 -7.62
CA GLN A 217 -25.88 -5.77 -7.95
C GLN A 217 -24.38 -6.12 -7.90
N PHE A 218 -24.07 -7.40 -7.72
CA PHE A 218 -22.72 -7.95 -7.87
C PHE A 218 -22.53 -8.53 -9.26
N ILE A 219 -21.33 -8.33 -9.84
CA ILE A 219 -20.95 -9.01 -11.07
C ILE A 219 -20.82 -10.51 -10.81
N ASN A 220 -21.55 -11.32 -11.57
CA ASN A 220 -21.55 -12.79 -11.49
C ASN A 220 -21.16 -13.46 -12.81
N ASN A 221 -20.81 -12.65 -13.83
CA ASN A 221 -20.38 -13.09 -15.15
C ASN A 221 -18.98 -12.50 -15.41
N GLY A 222 -18.02 -13.32 -15.80
CA GLY A 222 -16.64 -12.92 -16.08
C GLY A 222 -15.84 -14.04 -16.70
#